data_43571af09e67c6d3d02153e9dc34309b
#
_entry.id   43571af09e67c6d3d02153e9dc34309b
#
_cell.length_a   1.000
_cell.length_b   1.000
_cell.length_c   1.000
_cell.angle_alpha   90.00
_cell.angle_beta   90.00
_cell.angle_gamma   90.00
#
_symmetry.space_group_name_H-M   'P 1'
#
loop_
_entity.id
_entity.type
_entity.pdbx_description
1 polymer ?
#
loop_
_entity_poly.entity_id
_entity_poly.type
_entity_poly.pdbx_seq_one_letter_code
_entity_poly.pdbx_strand_id
1 'polypeptide(L)'
;MDGQAIKNTLGKNIKILRARRGLSQADLAEKADISIPFLSNIERGIKYPQPNMLSKIANALDVDVNELFVTNLESGEGNELLSHMSEDITKNVNLAMAEVFKRYLS
;
A
#
# COMPACT_ATOMS: atom_id res chain seq x y z
N MET A 1 7.10 2.89 -18.90
CA MET A 1 7.75 2.22 -17.77
C MET A 1 8.14 0.83 -18.19
N ASP A 2 9.40 0.46 -18.07
CA ASP A 2 9.84 -0.89 -18.44
C ASP A 2 9.61 -1.88 -17.31
N GLY A 3 9.92 -3.14 -17.55
CA GLY A 3 9.69 -4.20 -16.57
C GLY A 3 10.44 -4.00 -15.27
N GLN A 4 11.66 -3.49 -15.32
CA GLN A 4 12.43 -3.24 -14.12
C GLN A 4 11.85 -2.08 -13.31
N ALA A 5 11.36 -1.06 -14.00
CA ALA A 5 10.72 0.06 -13.33
C ALA A 5 9.44 -0.38 -12.62
N ILE A 6 8.70 -1.31 -13.24
CA ILE A 6 7.50 -1.87 -12.62
C ILE A 6 7.87 -2.63 -11.34
N LYS A 7 8.90 -3.46 -11.41
CA LYS A 7 9.36 -4.21 -10.24
C LYS A 7 9.80 -3.28 -9.12
N ASN A 8 10.51 -2.22 -9.48
CA ASN A 8 11.01 -1.27 -8.50
C ASN A 8 9.86 -0.51 -7.84
N THR A 9 8.88 -0.08 -8.62
CA THR A 9 7.71 0.61 -8.10
C THR A 9 6.92 -0.29 -7.16
N LEU A 10 6.68 -1.53 -7.58
CA LEU A 10 5.97 -2.49 -6.76
C LEU A 10 6.70 -2.73 -5.43
N GLY A 11 7.98 -3.02 -5.51
CA GLY A 11 8.76 -3.32 -4.32
C GLY A 11 8.81 -2.17 -3.34
N LYS A 12 8.99 -0.96 -3.86
CA LYS A 12 9.03 0.24 -3.04
C LYS A 12 7.68 0.47 -2.36
N ASN A 13 6.60 0.33 -3.12
CA ASN A 13 5.27 0.56 -2.58
C ASN A 13 4.91 -0.46 -1.49
N ILE A 14 5.26 -1.72 -1.70
CA ILE A 14 5.03 -2.75 -0.69
C ILE A 14 5.74 -2.36 0.60
N LYS A 15 6.99 -1.93 0.49
CA LYS A 15 7.78 -1.55 1.65
C LYS A 15 7.15 -0.35 2.38
N ILE A 16 6.71 0.65 1.63
CA ILE A 16 6.07 1.83 2.19
C ILE A 16 4.76 1.46 2.89
N LEU A 17 3.93 0.68 2.22
CA LEU A 17 2.63 0.28 2.78
C LEU A 17 2.81 -0.60 4.01
N ARG A 18 3.82 -1.48 3.97
CA ARG A 18 4.14 -2.33 5.10
C ARG A 18 4.53 -1.48 6.31
N ALA A 19 5.39 -0.50 6.09
CA ALA A 19 5.84 0.40 7.16
C ALA A 19 4.67 1.20 7.73
N ARG A 20 3.77 1.66 6.87
CA ARG A 20 2.58 2.40 7.31
C ARG A 20 1.68 1.56 8.19
N ARG A 21 1.68 0.25 7.98
CA ARG A 21 0.89 -0.68 8.79
C ARG A 21 1.64 -1.17 10.03
N GLY A 22 2.87 -0.73 10.21
CA GLY A 22 3.69 -1.17 11.34
C GLY A 22 4.10 -2.63 11.26
N LEU A 23 4.17 -3.19 10.04
CA LEU A 23 4.51 -4.59 9.85
C LEU A 23 5.99 -4.75 9.51
N SER A 24 6.62 -5.74 10.11
CA SER A 24 7.96 -6.15 9.70
C SER A 24 7.87 -6.98 8.43
N GLN A 25 8.99 -7.25 7.77
CA GLN A 25 9.00 -8.19 6.65
C GLN A 25 8.46 -9.54 7.08
N ALA A 26 8.84 -10.00 8.26
CA ALA A 26 8.38 -11.28 8.78
C ALA A 26 6.86 -11.27 8.97
N ASP A 27 6.31 -10.17 9.49
CA ASP A 27 4.88 -10.05 9.70
C ASP A 27 4.12 -10.13 8.38
N LEU A 28 4.57 -9.37 7.39
CA LEU A 28 3.89 -9.37 6.10
C LEU A 28 4.05 -10.71 5.38
N ALA A 29 5.22 -11.29 5.44
CA ALA A 29 5.46 -12.58 4.81
C ALA A 29 4.53 -13.64 5.40
N GLU A 30 4.36 -13.65 6.71
CA GLU A 30 3.47 -14.56 7.37
C GLU A 30 2.01 -14.32 6.93
N LYS A 31 1.58 -13.06 6.93
CA LYS A 31 0.21 -12.73 6.52
C LYS A 31 -0.08 -13.08 5.07
N ALA A 32 0.89 -12.93 4.21
CA ALA A 32 0.74 -13.21 2.79
C ALA A 32 1.10 -14.65 2.42
N ASP A 33 1.50 -15.43 3.41
CA ASP A 33 1.88 -16.84 3.22
C ASP A 33 3.00 -16.99 2.18
N ILE A 34 4.06 -16.21 2.34
CA ILE A 34 5.25 -16.29 1.50
C ILE A 34 6.48 -16.29 2.41
N SER A 35 7.61 -16.67 1.85
CA SER A 35 8.85 -16.69 2.61
C SER A 35 9.39 -15.27 2.77
N ILE A 36 10.14 -15.04 3.83
CA ILE A 36 10.78 -13.75 4.08
C ILE A 36 11.78 -13.42 2.96
N PRO A 37 12.65 -14.35 2.52
CA PRO A 37 13.57 -14.05 1.42
C PRO A 37 12.85 -13.68 0.13
N PHE A 38 11.70 -14.32 -0.14
CA PHE A 38 10.94 -13.99 -1.34
C PHE A 38 10.38 -12.58 -1.25
N LEU A 39 9.80 -12.23 -0.11
CA LEU A 39 9.29 -10.88 0.11
C LEU A 39 10.42 -9.85 0.01
N SER A 40 11.57 -10.15 0.60
CA SER A 40 12.73 -9.28 0.51
C SER A 40 13.13 -9.04 -0.94
N ASN A 41 13.13 -10.08 -1.75
CA ASN A 41 13.47 -9.97 -3.17
C ASN A 41 12.45 -9.16 -3.95
N ILE A 42 11.18 -9.25 -3.58
CA ILE A 42 10.14 -8.43 -4.18
C ILE A 42 10.36 -6.95 -3.81
N GLU A 43 10.62 -6.68 -2.55
CA GLU A 43 10.83 -5.31 -2.07
C GLU A 43 12.06 -4.66 -2.70
N ARG A 44 13.06 -5.47 -3.05
CA ARG A 44 14.27 -4.95 -3.70
C ARG A 44 14.17 -4.89 -5.23
N GLY A 45 13.03 -5.25 -5.80
CA GLY A 45 12.84 -5.22 -7.23
C GLY A 45 13.51 -6.35 -7.99
N ILE A 46 13.91 -7.42 -7.30
CA ILE A 46 14.59 -8.57 -7.90
C ILE A 46 13.58 -9.57 -8.44
N LYS A 47 12.49 -9.79 -7.72
CA LYS A 47 11.48 -10.75 -8.10
C LYS A 47 10.14 -10.05 -8.32
N TYR A 48 9.32 -10.63 -9.18
CA TYR A 48 7.97 -10.14 -9.42
C TYR A 48 6.98 -11.26 -9.05
N PRO A 49 6.02 -10.98 -8.17
CA PRO A 49 5.10 -12.02 -7.72
C PRO A 49 4.07 -12.37 -8.78
N GLN A 50 3.60 -13.60 -8.76
CA GLN A 50 2.49 -14.04 -9.59
C GLN A 50 1.22 -13.34 -9.16
N PRO A 51 0.20 -13.27 -10.04
CA PRO A 51 -1.04 -12.57 -9.72
C PRO A 51 -1.70 -13.00 -8.40
N ASN A 52 -1.74 -14.30 -8.12
CA ASN A 52 -2.33 -14.75 -6.87
C ASN A 52 -1.56 -14.24 -5.66
N MET A 53 -0.26 -14.11 -5.79
CA MET A 53 0.57 -13.63 -4.72
C MET A 53 0.41 -12.12 -4.55
N LEU A 54 0.25 -11.39 -5.64
CA LEU A 54 -0.05 -9.96 -5.57
C LEU A 54 -1.34 -9.75 -4.77
N SER A 55 -2.33 -10.58 -5.01
CA SER A 55 -3.58 -10.53 -4.29
C SER A 55 -3.39 -10.79 -2.80
N LYS A 56 -2.58 -11.79 -2.47
CA LYS A 56 -2.29 -12.12 -1.08
C LYS A 56 -1.56 -10.97 -0.36
N ILE A 57 -0.62 -10.35 -1.05
CA ILE A 57 0.14 -9.23 -0.50
C ILE A 57 -0.79 -8.03 -0.27
N ALA A 58 -1.61 -7.71 -1.26
CA ALA A 58 -2.55 -6.60 -1.14
C ALA A 58 -3.53 -6.84 0.01
N ASN A 59 -4.06 -8.05 0.12
CA ASN A 59 -4.97 -8.39 1.20
C ASN A 59 -4.28 -8.29 2.57
N ALA A 60 -3.05 -8.75 2.65
CA ALA A 60 -2.28 -8.68 3.89
C ALA A 60 -1.99 -7.24 4.31
N LEU A 61 -1.88 -6.35 3.33
CA LEU A 61 -1.67 -4.93 3.57
C LEU A 61 -2.99 -4.17 3.69
N ASP A 62 -4.10 -4.83 3.44
CA ASP A 62 -5.43 -4.23 3.47
C ASP A 62 -5.56 -3.07 2.48
N VAL A 63 -5.10 -3.29 1.27
CA VAL A 63 -5.17 -2.33 0.18
C VAL A 63 -5.65 -3.00 -1.09
N ASP A 64 -6.08 -2.22 -2.06
CA ASP A 64 -6.41 -2.75 -3.38
C ASP A 64 -5.11 -2.98 -4.14
N VAL A 65 -5.10 -3.94 -5.05
CA VAL A 65 -3.93 -4.27 -5.84
C VAL A 65 -3.39 -3.04 -6.57
N ASN A 66 -4.25 -2.17 -7.08
CA ASN A 66 -3.79 -0.99 -7.81
C ASN A 66 -2.98 -0.03 -6.93
N GLU A 67 -3.17 -0.04 -5.63
CA GLU A 67 -2.37 0.79 -4.73
C GLU A 67 -0.91 0.35 -4.70
N LEU A 68 -0.66 -0.90 -5.07
CA LEU A 68 0.71 -1.40 -5.12
C LEU A 68 1.50 -0.79 -6.29
N PHE A 69 0.80 -0.18 -7.25
CA PHE A 69 1.44 0.35 -8.46
C PHE A 69 1.35 1.88 -8.59
N VAL A 70 0.96 2.56 -7.55
CA VAL A 70 0.88 4.03 -7.55
C VAL A 70 2.28 4.62 -7.64
N THR A 71 2.52 5.49 -8.61
CA THR A 71 3.87 5.99 -8.84
C THR A 71 4.32 7.08 -7.88
N ASN A 72 3.40 7.77 -7.23
CA ASN A 72 3.74 8.85 -6.32
C ASN A 72 3.50 8.53 -4.86
N LEU A 73 3.43 7.26 -4.52
CA LEU A 73 3.13 6.84 -3.17
C LEU A 73 4.14 7.40 -2.17
N GLU A 74 5.42 7.34 -2.53
CA GLU A 74 6.49 7.78 -1.66
C GLU A 74 6.56 9.29 -1.49
N SER A 75 6.15 10.05 -2.49
CA SER A 75 6.25 11.49 -2.45
C SER A 75 5.14 12.08 -1.60
N GLY A 76 4.08 11.34 -1.43
CA GLY A 76 2.95 11.79 -0.66
C GLY A 76 2.08 12.81 -1.34
N GLU A 77 2.35 13.16 -2.58
CA GLU A 77 1.56 14.16 -3.27
C GLU A 77 0.08 13.88 -3.24
N GLY A 78 -0.32 12.76 -3.76
CA GLY A 78 -1.70 12.34 -3.69
C GLY A 78 -2.11 11.95 -2.29
N ASN A 79 -1.19 11.33 -1.58
CA ASN A 79 -1.43 10.86 -0.25
C ASN A 79 -1.51 11.94 0.77
N GLU A 80 -0.78 13.03 0.58
CA GLU A 80 -0.82 14.12 1.48
C GLU A 80 -2.20 14.74 1.50
N LEU A 81 -2.76 14.94 0.31
CA LEU A 81 -4.09 15.46 0.21
C LEU A 81 -5.09 14.51 0.87
N LEU A 82 -4.97 13.23 0.56
CA LEU A 82 -5.83 12.23 1.14
C LEU A 82 -5.61 12.11 2.65
N SER A 83 -4.40 12.25 3.10
CA SER A 83 -4.09 12.19 4.53
C SER A 83 -4.69 13.36 5.26
N HIS A 84 -4.63 14.55 4.70
CA HIS A 84 -5.26 15.71 5.28
C HIS A 84 -6.76 15.55 5.33
N MET A 85 -7.34 15.09 4.24
CA MET A 85 -8.76 14.80 4.22
C MET A 85 -9.09 13.71 5.21
N SER A 86 -8.27 12.69 5.24
CA SER A 86 -8.46 11.58 6.12
C SER A 86 -8.27 11.95 7.57
N GLU A 87 -7.34 12.84 7.88
CA GLU A 87 -7.14 13.32 9.21
C GLU A 87 -8.27 14.19 9.65
N ASP A 88 -8.69 15.10 8.82
CA ASP A 88 -9.84 15.91 9.10
C ASP A 88 -11.05 15.02 9.24
N ILE A 89 -11.18 14.10 8.33
CA ILE A 89 -12.24 13.13 8.36
C ILE A 89 -12.12 12.28 9.59
N THR A 90 -10.95 11.70 9.85
CA THR A 90 -10.78 10.79 10.95
C THR A 90 -10.91 11.47 12.28
N LYS A 91 -10.45 12.67 12.38
CA LYS A 91 -10.55 13.40 13.59
C LYS A 91 -11.95 13.82 13.87
N ASN A 92 -12.64 14.12 12.86
CA ASN A 92 -13.96 14.54 13.04
C ASN A 92 -14.87 13.47 12.86
N VAL A 93 -14.40 12.46 12.35
CA VAL A 93 -15.12 11.62 11.79
C VAL A 93 -15.43 10.52 12.38
N ASN A 94 -14.79 10.16 12.95
CA ASN A 94 -15.54 9.25 13.50
C ASN A 94 -16.82 9.84 13.80
N LEU A 95 -16.83 11.07 13.77
CA LEU A 95 -17.85 11.77 13.83
C LEU A 95 -18.65 11.86 12.73
N ALA A 96 -18.20 12.26 11.97
CA ALA A 96 -18.91 12.74 10.89
C ALA A 96 -18.34 12.24 9.62
N MET A 97 -17.69 11.11 9.63
CA MET A 97 -17.09 10.61 8.46
C MET A 97 -18.09 10.57 7.37
N ALA A 98 -19.24 10.07 7.64
CA ALA A 98 -20.26 9.98 6.66
C ALA A 98 -20.68 11.35 6.14
N GLU A 99 -20.76 12.31 7.01
CA GLU A 99 -21.14 13.65 6.60
C GLU A 99 -20.04 14.32 5.84
N VAL A 100 -18.82 14.17 6.30
CA VAL A 100 -17.67 14.75 5.64
C VAL A 100 -17.49 14.13 4.28
N PHE A 101 -17.61 12.84 4.16
CA PHE A 101 -17.53 12.17 2.89
C PHE A 101 -18.66 12.61 1.99
N LYS A 102 -19.82 12.79 2.49
CA LYS A 102 -20.92 13.29 1.69
C LYS A 102 -20.59 14.67 1.12
N ARG A 103 -19.97 15.52 1.90
CA ARG A 103 -19.59 16.84 1.43
C ARG A 103 -18.55 16.78 0.34
N TYR A 104 -17.55 15.91 0.50
CA TYR A 104 -16.49 15.80 -0.45
C TYR A 104 -16.84 14.94 -1.67
N LEU A 105 -17.74 14.01 -1.50
CA LEU A 105 -18.06 13.08 -2.55
C LEU A 105 -19.37 13.33 -3.25
N SER A 106 -20.14 14.23 -2.76
CA SER A 106 -21.40 14.58 -3.43
C SER A 106 -21.39 15.94 -4.11
#